data_8938482c5727d2dc7f770b0165e97ad1
#
_entry.id   8938482c5727d2dc7f770b0165e97ad1
#
_cell.length_a   1.000
_cell.length_b   1.000
_cell.length_c   1.000
_cell.angle_alpha   90.00
_cell.angle_beta   90.00
_cell.angle_gamma   90.00
#
_symmetry.space_group_name_H-M   'P 1'
#
loop_
_entity.id
_entity.type
_entity.pdbx_description
1 polymer ?
#
loop_
_entity_poly.entity_id
_entity_poly.type
_entity_poly.pdbx_seq_one_letter_code
_entity_poly.pdbx_strand_id
1 'polypeptide(L)'
;AEEIESSSRFSETEDAIFANTNFVIPGPEEYAMETVSFILKGNVLTTLREVQLRSFTELQRRLNVFPKMYPNGFTVFNSILEQRIDSDADMIEILSKEISQYNKKVSLGEDINEEFLLDINRLQENTIVLRESIVDKQRVISSILKSQKCPKSVQNKLNIMLKDISSLVNHTNFSFDRLEYLQNTVIGLI
;
A
#
# COMPACT_ATOMS: atom_id res chain seq x y z
N ALA A 1 11.78 6.39 25.92
CA ALA A 1 11.19 5.92 24.66
C ALA A 1 10.81 7.16 23.87
N GLU A 2 11.61 7.51 22.87
CA GLU A 2 11.23 8.55 21.92
C GLU A 2 10.03 8.01 21.15
N GLU A 3 8.92 8.72 21.23
CA GLU A 3 7.80 8.53 20.34
C GLU A 3 8.35 8.67 18.92
N ILE A 4 8.33 7.59 18.15
CA ILE A 4 8.65 7.63 16.73
C ILE A 4 7.53 8.45 16.10
N GLU A 5 7.80 9.72 15.85
CA GLU A 5 6.86 10.58 15.14
C GLU A 5 6.46 9.87 13.83
N SER A 6 5.17 9.64 13.66
CA SER A 6 4.59 8.98 12.48
C SER A 6 4.92 9.70 11.15
N SER A 7 5.53 10.87 11.21
CA SER A 7 5.97 11.68 10.07
C SER A 7 7.37 11.33 9.53
N SER A 8 8.22 10.63 10.29
CA SER A 8 9.58 10.25 9.86
C SER A 8 9.59 8.91 9.14
N ARG A 9 9.11 8.87 7.92
CA ARG A 9 9.10 7.65 7.10
C ARG A 9 10.46 7.30 6.50
N PHE A 10 11.35 8.29 6.42
CA PHE A 10 12.68 8.13 5.84
C PHE A 10 13.69 8.94 6.63
N SER A 11 14.83 8.32 6.93
CA SER A 11 16.02 9.01 7.41
C SER A 11 17.26 8.29 6.88
N GLU A 12 18.38 8.99 6.85
CA GLU A 12 19.65 8.38 6.48
C GLU A 12 20.80 8.91 7.34
N THR A 13 21.76 8.02 7.57
CA THR A 13 23.06 8.35 8.16
C THR A 13 24.13 8.33 7.06
N GLU A 14 25.41 8.52 7.44
CA GLU A 14 26.51 8.44 6.48
C GLU A 14 26.55 7.10 5.73
N ASP A 15 26.19 5.99 6.40
CA ASP A 15 26.37 4.63 5.88
C ASP A 15 25.07 3.79 5.75
N ALA A 16 23.93 4.32 6.16
CA ALA A 16 22.68 3.56 6.17
C ALA A 16 21.45 4.40 5.80
N ILE A 17 20.43 3.74 5.25
CA ILE A 17 19.09 4.24 5.02
C ILE A 17 18.14 3.55 5.99
N PHE A 18 17.27 4.32 6.62
CA PHE A 18 16.17 3.86 7.47
C PHE A 18 14.86 4.28 6.82
N ALA A 19 13.96 3.33 6.60
CA ALA A 19 12.66 3.61 6.01
C ALA A 19 11.56 2.81 6.73
N ASN A 20 10.42 3.45 6.99
CA ASN A 20 9.22 2.81 7.51
C ASN A 20 8.12 2.90 6.47
N THR A 21 7.45 1.79 6.21
CA THR A 21 6.26 1.76 5.35
C THR A 21 5.13 1.00 6.03
N ASN A 22 3.90 1.37 5.71
CA ASN A 22 2.73 0.64 6.16
C ASN A 22 2.28 -0.33 5.07
N PHE A 23 2.03 -1.57 5.50
CA PHE A 23 1.46 -2.62 4.67
C PHE A 23 0.01 -2.84 5.09
N VAL A 24 -0.91 -2.76 4.14
CA VAL A 24 -2.31 -3.04 4.41
C VAL A 24 -2.55 -4.54 4.41
N ILE A 25 -3.26 -5.01 5.43
CA ILE A 25 -3.72 -6.39 5.55
C ILE A 25 -5.24 -6.36 5.40
N PRO A 26 -5.79 -6.93 4.33
CA PRO A 26 -7.24 -6.99 4.17
C PRO A 26 -7.86 -7.92 5.21
N GLY A 27 -8.85 -7.42 5.94
CA GLY A 27 -9.73 -8.18 6.79
C GLY A 27 -11.06 -8.47 6.10
N PRO A 28 -11.96 -9.25 6.74
CA PRO A 28 -13.28 -9.54 6.17
C PRO A 28 -14.17 -8.30 6.04
N GLU A 29 -13.99 -7.32 6.91
CA GLU A 29 -14.75 -6.06 6.93
C GLU A 29 -13.82 -4.85 6.90
N GLU A 30 -12.80 -4.83 7.75
CA GLU A 30 -11.89 -3.69 7.91
C GLU A 30 -10.48 -4.06 7.50
N TYR A 31 -9.81 -3.11 6.87
CA TYR A 31 -8.39 -3.20 6.53
C TYR A 31 -7.54 -2.70 7.69
N ALA A 32 -6.53 -3.49 8.06
CA ALA A 32 -5.54 -3.12 9.07
C ALA A 32 -4.25 -2.62 8.39
N MET A 33 -3.48 -1.80 9.11
CA MET A 33 -2.14 -1.39 8.71
C MET A 33 -1.09 -1.94 9.66
N GLU A 34 -0.03 -2.52 9.08
CA GLU A 34 1.14 -3.01 9.79
C GLU A 34 2.38 -2.26 9.34
N THR A 35 3.14 -1.71 10.28
CA THR A 35 4.37 -1.00 9.97
C THR A 35 5.52 -1.98 9.79
N VAL A 36 6.25 -1.83 8.71
CA VAL A 36 7.49 -2.55 8.42
C VAL A 36 8.63 -1.55 8.35
N SER A 37 9.66 -1.76 9.14
CA SER A 37 10.88 -0.96 9.13
C SER A 37 11.95 -1.65 8.32
N PHE A 38 12.66 -0.88 7.50
CA PHE A 38 13.75 -1.32 6.65
C PHE A 38 15.02 -0.57 6.98
N ILE A 39 16.12 -1.28 7.10
CA ILE A 39 17.46 -0.72 7.27
C ILE A 39 18.33 -1.26 6.15
N LEU A 40 18.81 -0.37 5.30
CA LEU A 40 19.73 -0.67 4.21
C LEU A 40 21.11 -0.14 4.55
N LYS A 41 22.06 -1.05 4.78
CA LYS A 41 23.45 -0.72 5.09
C LYS A 41 24.38 -1.57 4.22
N GLY A 42 25.15 -0.90 3.36
CA GLY A 42 25.96 -1.59 2.37
C GLY A 42 25.09 -2.50 1.49
N ASN A 43 25.42 -3.80 1.45
CA ASN A 43 24.66 -4.80 0.68
C ASN A 43 23.62 -5.56 1.53
N VAL A 44 23.40 -5.15 2.78
CA VAL A 44 22.52 -5.84 3.73
C VAL A 44 21.21 -5.09 3.88
N LEU A 45 20.10 -5.82 3.82
CA LEU A 45 18.78 -5.36 4.23
C LEU A 45 18.41 -6.03 5.55
N THR A 46 18.06 -5.23 6.55
CA THR A 46 17.43 -5.69 7.79
C THR A 46 15.98 -5.21 7.81
N THR A 47 15.06 -6.08 8.20
CA THR A 47 13.64 -5.75 8.32
C THR A 47 13.15 -6.02 9.74
N LEU A 48 12.32 -5.10 10.26
CA LEU A 48 11.63 -5.22 11.54
C LEU A 48 10.13 -5.16 11.30
N ARG A 49 9.41 -6.12 11.85
CA ARG A 49 7.94 -6.21 11.77
C ARG A 49 7.40 -6.99 12.98
N GLU A 50 6.19 -6.69 13.39
CA GLU A 50 5.55 -7.34 14.52
C GLU A 50 4.80 -8.62 14.13
N VAL A 51 4.33 -8.67 12.87
CA VAL A 51 3.53 -9.78 12.36
C VAL A 51 4.22 -10.51 11.21
N GLN A 52 3.83 -11.75 11.01
CA GLN A 52 4.28 -12.52 9.87
C GLN A 52 3.46 -12.15 8.63
N LEU A 53 4.13 -11.68 7.58
CA LEU A 53 3.51 -11.21 6.35
C LEU A 53 3.78 -12.21 5.21
N ARG A 54 2.76 -12.55 4.46
CA ARG A 54 2.85 -13.49 3.34
C ARG A 54 3.91 -13.09 2.31
N SER A 55 4.03 -11.80 2.03
CA SER A 55 5.05 -11.28 1.10
C SER A 55 6.48 -11.64 1.50
N PHE A 56 6.79 -11.68 2.80
CA PHE A 56 8.11 -12.08 3.30
C PHE A 56 8.34 -13.58 3.17
N THR A 57 7.32 -14.40 3.42
CA THR A 57 7.42 -15.86 3.27
C THR A 57 7.62 -16.24 1.79
N GLU A 58 6.90 -15.58 0.88
CA GLU A 58 7.06 -15.80 -0.56
C GLU A 58 8.43 -15.33 -1.06
N LEU A 59 8.91 -14.18 -0.57
CA LEU A 59 10.24 -13.69 -0.90
C LEU A 59 11.33 -14.63 -0.42
N GLN A 60 11.23 -15.14 0.83
CA GLN A 60 12.19 -16.09 1.37
C GLN A 60 12.29 -17.35 0.50
N ARG A 61 11.15 -17.85 0.01
CA ARG A 61 11.13 -18.97 -0.92
C ARG A 61 11.85 -18.64 -2.24
N ARG A 62 11.61 -17.44 -2.80
CA ARG A 62 12.28 -16.98 -4.03
C ARG A 62 13.78 -16.81 -3.85
N LEU A 63 14.22 -16.25 -2.72
CA LEU A 63 15.65 -16.11 -2.39
C LEU A 63 16.36 -17.47 -2.35
N ASN A 64 15.69 -18.49 -1.80
CA ASN A 64 16.25 -19.84 -1.74
C ASN A 64 16.34 -20.53 -3.12
N VAL A 65 15.38 -20.27 -4.00
CA VAL A 65 15.32 -20.90 -5.34
C VAL A 65 16.16 -20.15 -6.37
N PHE A 66 16.14 -18.81 -6.30
CA PHE A 66 16.79 -17.94 -7.29
C PHE A 66 17.74 -16.91 -6.66
N PRO A 67 18.76 -17.33 -5.87
CA PRO A 67 19.61 -16.40 -5.11
C PRO A 67 20.36 -15.39 -6.02
N LYS A 68 20.69 -15.78 -7.25
CA LYS A 68 21.39 -14.91 -8.21
C LYS A 68 20.57 -13.70 -8.68
N MET A 69 19.24 -13.73 -8.52
CA MET A 69 18.35 -12.60 -8.85
C MET A 69 18.39 -11.50 -7.79
N TYR A 70 18.96 -11.77 -6.63
CA TYR A 70 18.98 -10.90 -5.47
C TYR A 70 20.42 -10.67 -4.97
N PRO A 71 21.26 -9.98 -5.74
CA PRO A 71 22.70 -9.85 -5.44
C PRO A 71 22.99 -8.97 -4.21
N ASN A 72 22.03 -8.15 -3.75
CA ASN A 72 22.22 -7.24 -2.63
C ASN A 72 20.89 -6.90 -1.94
N GLY A 73 20.97 -6.21 -0.80
CA GLY A 73 19.81 -5.81 0.00
C GLY A 73 18.86 -4.87 -0.73
N PHE A 74 19.32 -3.98 -1.60
CA PHE A 74 18.47 -3.11 -2.41
C PHE A 74 17.60 -3.88 -3.39
N THR A 75 18.13 -4.93 -4.01
CA THR A 75 17.36 -5.79 -4.90
C THR A 75 16.25 -6.52 -4.14
N VAL A 76 16.55 -6.99 -2.93
CA VAL A 76 15.57 -7.62 -2.04
C VAL A 76 14.49 -6.61 -1.62
N PHE A 77 14.89 -5.41 -1.20
CA PHE A 77 13.99 -4.32 -0.85
C PHE A 77 13.04 -3.96 -1.99
N ASN A 78 13.56 -3.78 -3.21
CA ASN A 78 12.75 -3.54 -4.39
C ASN A 78 11.70 -4.63 -4.62
N SER A 79 12.08 -5.90 -4.46
CA SER A 79 11.17 -7.04 -4.64
C SER A 79 10.04 -7.03 -3.59
N ILE A 80 10.33 -6.65 -2.36
CA ILE A 80 9.30 -6.51 -1.31
C ILE A 80 8.31 -5.43 -1.68
N LEU A 81 8.79 -4.25 -2.07
CA LEU A 81 7.93 -3.13 -2.44
C LEU A 81 7.09 -3.42 -3.69
N GLU A 82 7.68 -4.03 -4.71
CA GLU A 82 6.98 -4.42 -5.94
C GLU A 82 5.82 -5.36 -5.64
N GLN A 83 6.04 -6.40 -4.84
CA GLN A 83 4.98 -7.31 -4.42
C GLN A 83 3.89 -6.61 -3.61
N ARG A 84 4.27 -5.62 -2.78
CA ARG A 84 3.26 -4.85 -2.01
C ARG A 84 2.43 -3.94 -2.89
N ILE A 85 3.04 -3.30 -3.88
CA ILE A 85 2.32 -2.46 -4.84
C ILE A 85 1.34 -3.31 -5.67
N ASP A 86 1.73 -4.51 -6.07
CA ASP A 86 0.84 -5.47 -6.74
C ASP A 86 -0.34 -5.87 -5.83
N SER A 87 -0.07 -6.14 -4.55
CA SER A 87 -1.11 -6.44 -3.57
C SER A 87 -2.05 -5.25 -3.32
N ASP A 88 -1.53 -4.03 -3.29
CA ASP A 88 -2.33 -2.81 -3.16
C ASP A 88 -3.23 -2.62 -4.40
N ALA A 89 -2.74 -2.94 -5.59
CA ALA A 89 -3.52 -2.93 -6.83
C ALA A 89 -4.68 -3.94 -6.79
N ASP A 90 -4.41 -5.16 -6.31
CA ASP A 90 -5.45 -6.20 -6.15
C ASP A 90 -6.53 -5.76 -5.17
N MET A 91 -6.15 -5.12 -4.05
CA MET A 91 -7.10 -4.60 -3.06
C MET A 91 -7.95 -3.46 -3.64
N ILE A 92 -7.38 -2.57 -4.44
CA ILE A 92 -8.12 -1.52 -5.16
C ILE A 92 -9.14 -2.14 -6.11
N GLU A 93 -8.78 -3.19 -6.83
CA GLU A 93 -9.69 -3.90 -7.74
C GLU A 93 -10.87 -4.52 -6.98
N ILE A 94 -10.60 -5.15 -5.83
CA ILE A 94 -11.64 -5.71 -4.97
C ILE A 94 -12.60 -4.62 -4.49
N LEU A 95 -12.10 -3.51 -3.95
CA LEU A 95 -12.92 -2.37 -3.54
C LEU A 95 -13.75 -1.80 -4.69
N SER A 96 -13.16 -1.67 -5.87
CA SER A 96 -13.87 -1.18 -7.06
C SER A 96 -15.02 -2.09 -7.48
N LYS A 97 -14.86 -3.40 -7.38
CA LYS A 97 -15.92 -4.39 -7.63
C LYS A 97 -17.04 -4.28 -6.60
N GLU A 98 -16.71 -4.16 -5.32
CA GLU A 98 -17.70 -3.96 -4.26
C GLU A 98 -18.50 -2.68 -4.47
N ILE A 99 -17.85 -1.54 -4.73
CA ILE A 99 -18.52 -0.27 -5.05
C ILE A 99 -19.47 -0.42 -6.24
N SER A 100 -19.07 -1.15 -7.27
CA SER A 100 -19.92 -1.41 -8.44
C SER A 100 -21.17 -2.23 -8.09
N GLN A 101 -21.06 -3.17 -7.17
CA GLN A 101 -22.20 -3.96 -6.68
C GLN A 101 -23.21 -3.07 -5.95
N TYR A 102 -22.75 -2.16 -5.06
CA TYR A 102 -23.62 -1.22 -4.37
C TYR A 102 -24.30 -0.24 -5.34
N ASN A 103 -23.58 0.29 -6.33
CA ASN A 103 -24.16 1.12 -7.39
C ASN A 103 -25.28 0.38 -8.14
N LYS A 104 -25.08 -0.90 -8.44
CA LYS A 104 -26.10 -1.71 -9.12
C LYS A 104 -27.35 -1.89 -8.25
N LYS A 105 -27.20 -2.18 -6.96
CA LYS A 105 -28.31 -2.32 -6.02
C LYS A 105 -29.15 -1.03 -5.96
N VAL A 106 -28.50 0.14 -5.86
CA VAL A 106 -29.19 1.44 -5.88
C VAL A 106 -29.96 1.64 -7.18
N SER A 107 -29.35 1.32 -8.32
CA SER A 107 -30.00 1.45 -9.65
C SER A 107 -31.20 0.53 -9.83
N LEU A 108 -31.23 -0.62 -9.14
CA LEU A 108 -32.35 -1.55 -9.18
C LEU A 108 -33.45 -1.25 -8.16
N GLY A 109 -33.22 -0.26 -7.27
CA GLY A 109 -34.15 0.06 -6.19
C GLY A 109 -34.27 -1.04 -5.14
N GLU A 110 -33.21 -1.85 -4.98
CA GLU A 110 -33.15 -2.87 -3.93
C GLU A 110 -33.17 -2.19 -2.55
N ASP A 111 -33.56 -2.94 -1.51
CA ASP A 111 -33.73 -2.47 -0.13
C ASP A 111 -32.56 -1.57 0.35
N ILE A 112 -32.79 -0.28 0.28
CA ILE A 112 -31.84 0.74 0.74
C ILE A 112 -32.24 1.12 2.15
N ASN A 113 -31.37 0.82 3.10
CA ASN A 113 -31.59 1.00 4.53
C ASN A 113 -30.33 1.56 5.22
N GLU A 114 -30.39 1.71 6.55
CA GLU A 114 -29.25 2.22 7.33
C GLU A 114 -28.01 1.29 7.24
N GLU A 115 -28.19 -0.01 7.13
CA GLU A 115 -27.09 -0.99 6.96
C GLU A 115 -26.32 -0.71 5.67
N PHE A 116 -27.02 -0.32 4.60
CA PHE A 116 -26.41 0.06 3.34
C PHE A 116 -25.46 1.27 3.50
N LEU A 117 -25.85 2.28 4.33
CA LEU A 117 -24.95 3.41 4.63
C LEU A 117 -23.73 2.97 5.44
N LEU A 118 -23.87 2.05 6.37
CA LEU A 118 -22.74 1.51 7.12
C LEU A 118 -21.74 0.81 6.21
N ASP A 119 -22.22 0.05 5.24
CA ASP A 119 -21.37 -0.59 4.22
C ASP A 119 -20.62 0.42 3.36
N ILE A 120 -21.28 1.49 2.93
CA ILE A 120 -20.62 2.58 2.19
C ILE A 120 -19.52 3.22 3.03
N ASN A 121 -19.79 3.50 4.31
CA ASN A 121 -18.80 4.07 5.23
C ASN A 121 -17.61 3.12 5.40
N ARG A 122 -17.84 1.82 5.55
CA ARG A 122 -16.79 0.80 5.62
C ARG A 122 -15.90 0.81 4.38
N LEU A 123 -16.50 0.88 3.19
CA LEU A 123 -15.74 0.98 1.94
C LEU A 123 -14.93 2.27 1.85
N GLN A 124 -15.46 3.40 2.36
CA GLN A 124 -14.71 4.65 2.44
C GLN A 124 -13.50 4.53 3.37
N GLU A 125 -13.67 3.99 4.57
CA GLU A 125 -12.58 3.78 5.52
C GLU A 125 -11.49 2.86 4.96
N ASN A 126 -11.86 1.73 4.36
CA ASN A 126 -10.90 0.82 3.72
C ASN A 126 -10.14 1.49 2.56
N THR A 127 -10.81 2.35 1.80
CA THR A 127 -10.19 3.13 0.73
C THR A 127 -9.19 4.15 1.28
N ILE A 128 -9.51 4.81 2.41
CA ILE A 128 -8.62 5.74 3.11
C ILE A 128 -7.35 5.02 3.58
N VAL A 129 -7.51 3.91 4.30
CA VAL A 129 -6.40 3.09 4.81
C VAL A 129 -5.46 2.67 3.68
N LEU A 130 -6.01 2.18 2.58
CA LEU A 130 -5.23 1.76 1.42
C LEU A 130 -4.51 2.93 0.75
N ARG A 131 -5.19 4.06 0.57
CA ARG A 131 -4.60 5.27 -0.01
C ARG A 131 -3.45 5.81 0.83
N GLU A 132 -3.60 5.89 2.14
CA GLU A 132 -2.53 6.34 3.05
C GLU A 132 -1.30 5.46 2.92
N SER A 133 -1.46 4.14 2.90
CA SER A 133 -0.37 3.19 2.71
C SER A 133 0.34 3.37 1.37
N ILE A 134 -0.41 3.61 0.30
CA ILE A 134 0.15 3.83 -1.05
C ILE A 134 0.94 5.16 -1.10
N VAL A 135 0.40 6.23 -0.52
CA VAL A 135 1.08 7.54 -0.45
C VAL A 135 2.34 7.47 0.40
N ASP A 136 2.34 6.71 1.49
CA ASP A 136 3.54 6.49 2.30
C ASP A 136 4.65 5.81 1.50
N LYS A 137 4.33 4.79 0.72
CA LYS A 137 5.29 4.13 -0.18
C LYS A 137 5.84 5.09 -1.22
N GLN A 138 4.99 5.94 -1.78
CA GLN A 138 5.43 6.98 -2.73
C GLN A 138 6.48 7.90 -2.12
N ARG A 139 6.27 8.36 -0.88
CA ARG A 139 7.20 9.23 -0.17
C ARG A 139 8.54 8.54 0.10
N VAL A 140 8.49 7.30 0.59
CA VAL A 140 9.70 6.51 0.88
C VAL A 140 10.51 6.26 -0.39
N ILE A 141 9.88 5.81 -1.47
CA ILE A 141 10.55 5.54 -2.75
C ILE A 141 11.16 6.83 -3.32
N SER A 142 10.43 7.94 -3.29
CA SER A 142 10.93 9.25 -3.73
C SER A 142 12.14 9.70 -2.93
N SER A 143 12.15 9.48 -1.62
CA SER A 143 13.27 9.82 -0.74
C SER A 143 14.49 8.95 -1.02
N ILE A 144 14.29 7.65 -1.23
CA ILE A 144 15.37 6.72 -1.57
C ILE A 144 16.02 7.08 -2.91
N LEU A 145 15.22 7.45 -3.91
CA LEU A 145 15.72 7.88 -5.22
C LEU A 145 16.60 9.14 -5.15
N LYS A 146 16.35 10.02 -4.18
CA LYS A 146 17.16 11.22 -3.94
C LYS A 146 18.45 10.94 -3.17
N SER A 147 18.55 9.80 -2.50
CA SER A 147 19.73 9.41 -1.75
C SER A 147 20.88 9.02 -2.67
N GLN A 148 22.08 9.49 -2.34
CA GLN A 148 23.30 9.09 -3.04
C GLN A 148 23.66 7.60 -2.81
N LYS A 149 23.07 6.97 -1.81
CA LYS A 149 23.25 5.54 -1.51
C LYS A 149 22.42 4.63 -2.41
N CYS A 150 21.46 5.18 -3.15
CA CYS A 150 20.63 4.40 -4.05
C CYS A 150 21.45 3.93 -5.27
N PRO A 151 21.63 2.62 -5.47
CA PRO A 151 22.36 2.12 -6.61
C PRO A 151 21.67 2.46 -7.93
N LYS A 152 22.44 2.87 -8.94
CA LYS A 152 21.89 3.17 -10.28
C LYS A 152 21.12 1.99 -10.89
N SER A 153 21.54 0.77 -10.58
CA SER A 153 20.90 -0.46 -11.07
C SER A 153 19.45 -0.65 -10.63
N VAL A 154 19.04 -0.04 -9.50
CA VAL A 154 17.67 -0.15 -8.98
C VAL A 154 16.82 1.09 -9.23
N GLN A 155 17.41 2.21 -9.63
CA GLN A 155 16.71 3.49 -9.83
C GLN A 155 15.58 3.38 -10.86
N ASN A 156 15.82 2.67 -11.96
CA ASN A 156 14.81 2.51 -13.01
C ASN A 156 13.56 1.75 -12.49
N LYS A 157 13.77 0.69 -11.71
CA LYS A 157 12.68 -0.08 -11.11
C LYS A 157 11.89 0.77 -10.12
N LEU A 158 12.55 1.58 -9.30
CA LEU A 158 11.91 2.50 -8.37
C LEU A 158 11.08 3.58 -9.09
N ASN A 159 11.59 4.10 -10.22
CA ASN A 159 10.84 5.05 -11.04
C ASN A 159 9.59 4.42 -11.68
N ILE A 160 9.66 3.16 -12.11
CA ILE A 160 8.50 2.42 -12.60
C ILE A 160 7.47 2.26 -11.48
N MET A 161 7.91 1.86 -10.28
CA MET A 161 7.03 1.75 -9.12
C MET A 161 6.32 3.08 -8.78
N LEU A 162 7.00 4.21 -8.89
CA LEU A 162 6.38 5.53 -8.67
C LEU A 162 5.27 5.82 -9.68
N LYS A 163 5.41 5.41 -10.93
CA LYS A 163 4.35 5.54 -11.95
C LYS A 163 3.16 4.66 -11.62
N ASP A 164 3.40 3.43 -11.22
CA ASP A 164 2.35 2.50 -10.81
C ASP A 164 1.61 3.03 -9.57
N ILE A 165 2.32 3.52 -8.57
CA ILE A 165 1.77 4.17 -7.38
C ILE A 165 0.90 5.37 -7.75
N SER A 166 1.36 6.24 -8.65
CA SER A 166 0.58 7.40 -9.09
C SER A 166 -0.74 6.99 -9.74
N SER A 167 -0.72 5.93 -10.54
CA SER A 167 -1.94 5.34 -11.11
C SER A 167 -2.88 4.82 -10.01
N LEU A 168 -2.35 4.12 -9.01
CA LEU A 168 -3.14 3.59 -7.89
C LEU A 168 -3.76 4.72 -7.04
N VAL A 169 -3.03 5.80 -6.78
CA VAL A 169 -3.58 6.99 -6.09
C VAL A 169 -4.75 7.58 -6.86
N ASN A 170 -4.64 7.69 -8.19
CA ASN A 170 -5.74 8.17 -9.03
C ASN A 170 -6.97 7.24 -8.97
N HIS A 171 -6.75 5.93 -8.94
CA HIS A 171 -7.84 4.96 -8.77
C HIS A 171 -8.54 5.11 -7.41
N THR A 172 -7.81 5.36 -6.33
CA THR A 172 -8.42 5.61 -5.02
C THR A 172 -9.24 6.90 -5.02
N ASN A 173 -8.77 7.97 -5.65
CA ASN A 173 -9.53 9.20 -5.79
C ASN A 173 -10.84 8.96 -6.55
N PHE A 174 -10.81 8.23 -7.64
CA PHE A 174 -12.02 7.85 -8.38
C PHE A 174 -12.98 7.00 -7.54
N SER A 175 -12.46 6.10 -6.71
CA SER A 175 -13.28 5.32 -5.77
C SER A 175 -13.96 6.21 -4.73
N PHE A 176 -13.29 7.23 -4.21
CA PHE A 176 -13.88 8.22 -3.30
C PHE A 176 -15.03 8.97 -3.95
N ASP A 177 -14.84 9.48 -5.17
CA ASP A 177 -15.87 10.21 -5.89
C ASP A 177 -17.12 9.34 -6.10
N ARG A 178 -16.93 8.07 -6.44
CA ARG A 178 -18.03 7.11 -6.60
C ARG A 178 -18.76 6.83 -5.28
N LEU A 179 -18.02 6.66 -4.19
CA LEU A 179 -18.59 6.41 -2.85
C LEU A 179 -19.34 7.63 -2.33
N GLU A 180 -18.83 8.84 -2.55
CA GLU A 180 -19.51 10.09 -2.20
C GLU A 180 -20.83 10.24 -2.97
N TYR A 181 -20.79 9.99 -4.29
CA TYR A 181 -22.01 10.00 -5.11
C TYR A 181 -23.03 8.98 -4.60
N LEU A 182 -22.58 7.76 -4.30
CA LEU A 182 -23.43 6.68 -3.81
C LEU A 182 -24.05 7.02 -2.45
N GLN A 183 -23.27 7.57 -1.52
CA GLN A 183 -23.72 8.00 -0.21
C GLN A 183 -24.80 9.08 -0.31
N ASN A 184 -24.55 10.12 -1.12
CA ASN A 184 -25.50 11.21 -1.33
C ASN A 184 -26.81 10.72 -1.97
N THR A 185 -26.71 9.77 -2.91
CA THR A 185 -27.89 9.17 -3.54
C THR A 185 -28.72 8.39 -2.52
N VAL A 186 -28.08 7.57 -1.70
CA VAL A 186 -28.75 6.76 -0.68
C VAL A 186 -29.42 7.64 0.38
N ILE A 187 -28.74 8.68 0.86
CA ILE A 187 -29.33 9.64 1.82
C ILE A 187 -30.58 10.30 1.23
N GLY A 188 -30.58 10.60 -0.05
CA GLY A 188 -31.75 11.17 -0.73
C GLY A 188 -32.92 10.20 -0.94
N LEU A 189 -32.68 8.89 -0.79
CA LEU A 189 -33.71 7.84 -0.96
C LEU A 189 -34.29 7.33 0.37
N ILE A 190 -33.59 7.52 1.47
CA ILE A 190 -34.04 7.21 2.83
C ILE A 190 -34.88 8.37 3.37
#